data_45a4311023b44cf8ff96b65b2b6a7f7c
#
_entry.id   45a4311023b44cf8ff96b65b2b6a7f7c
#
_cell.length_a   1.000
_cell.length_b   1.000
_cell.length_c   1.000
_cell.angle_alpha   90.00
_cell.angle_beta   90.00
_cell.angle_gamma   90.00
#
_symmetry.space_group_name_H-M   'P 1'
#
loop_
_entity.id
_entity.type
_entity.pdbx_description
1 polymer ?
#
loop_
_entity_poly.entity_id
_entity_poly.type
_entity_poly.pdbx_seq_one_letter_code
_entity_poly.pdbx_strand_id
1 'polypeptide(L)'
;MYGVLVAFSGCRPVDQSAAPELLSFGAADQIMTNVVTNLAVDGRRKNYVRADSAFTYQEAQRVEFVRMKVTIFDIEGQPAAELSARRGVYTIGNRTLDARGGVVVVTPRGDSLQSTRITYDNTLRQFRGDSAFVFKAKTGLIEGKGFTADPNLRNFVPGRKRP
;
A
#
# COMPACT_ATOMS: atom_id res chain seq x y z
N MET A 1 58.04 25.96 -36.73
CA MET A 1 57.00 24.93 -36.81
C MET A 1 56.60 24.57 -35.40
N TYR A 2 55.50 25.15 -34.91
CA TYR A 2 54.98 24.87 -33.57
C TYR A 2 53.76 23.95 -33.70
N GLY A 3 53.88 22.74 -33.16
CA GLY A 3 52.80 21.75 -33.09
C GLY A 3 51.95 22.01 -31.83
N VAL A 4 50.69 22.32 -31.99
CA VAL A 4 49.72 22.44 -30.91
C VAL A 4 49.13 21.06 -30.59
N LEU A 5 49.38 20.58 -29.38
CA LEU A 5 48.83 19.34 -28.84
C LEU A 5 47.46 19.63 -28.21
N VAL A 6 46.36 19.22 -28.84
CA VAL A 6 45.03 19.33 -28.30
C VAL A 6 44.74 18.08 -27.44
N ALA A 7 44.66 18.28 -26.11
CA ALA A 7 44.25 17.24 -25.19
C ALA A 7 42.71 17.12 -25.19
N PHE A 8 42.19 15.97 -25.68
CA PHE A 8 40.77 15.61 -25.53
C PHE A 8 40.54 15.10 -24.11
N SER A 9 39.87 15.90 -23.29
CA SER A 9 39.35 15.47 -22.01
C SER A 9 38.10 14.58 -22.25
N GLY A 10 38.25 13.28 -22.13
CA GLY A 10 37.13 12.32 -22.22
C GLY A 10 36.20 12.46 -21.02
N CYS A 11 34.95 12.84 -21.28
CA CYS A 11 33.88 12.67 -20.32
C CYS A 11 33.67 11.19 -20.05
N ARG A 12 33.82 10.75 -18.79
CA ARG A 12 33.44 9.41 -18.35
C ARG A 12 31.91 9.32 -18.35
N PRO A 13 31.29 8.27 -18.94
CA PRO A 13 29.88 8.03 -18.78
C PRO A 13 29.59 7.69 -17.31
N VAL A 14 28.62 8.40 -16.72
CA VAL A 14 28.08 8.08 -15.41
C VAL A 14 27.40 6.71 -15.54
N ASP A 15 27.83 5.75 -14.72
CA ASP A 15 27.28 4.42 -14.62
C ASP A 15 25.79 4.52 -14.17
N GLN A 16 24.87 4.24 -15.11
CA GLN A 16 23.42 4.18 -14.88
C GLN A 16 22.98 2.80 -14.38
N SER A 17 23.77 2.15 -13.57
CA SER A 17 23.40 0.87 -12.97
C SER A 17 22.77 1.07 -11.61
N ALA A 18 21.48 1.30 -11.58
CA ALA A 18 20.47 0.87 -10.62
C ALA A 18 19.15 1.66 -10.83
N ALA A 19 18.57 1.56 -12.02
CA ALA A 19 17.14 1.82 -12.12
C ALA A 19 16.44 0.69 -11.35
N PRO A 20 15.61 0.99 -10.32
CA PRO A 20 14.78 -0.03 -9.72
C PRO A 20 13.87 -0.56 -10.83
N GLU A 21 13.75 -1.89 -10.89
CA GLU A 21 12.94 -2.64 -11.85
C GLU A 21 11.56 -2.01 -11.98
N LEU A 22 11.40 -1.12 -12.96
CA LEU A 22 10.14 -0.49 -13.31
C LEU A 22 9.25 -1.56 -13.87
N LEU A 23 8.32 -2.04 -13.06
CA LEU A 23 7.25 -2.91 -13.49
C LEU A 23 6.55 -2.26 -14.69
N SER A 24 6.48 -2.98 -15.78
CA SER A 24 5.99 -2.60 -17.09
C SER A 24 4.48 -2.33 -17.12
N PHE A 25 4.09 -1.20 -16.62
CA PHE A 25 2.81 -0.57 -16.95
C PHE A 25 3.15 0.88 -17.27
N GLY A 26 2.91 1.36 -18.46
CA GLY A 26 3.17 2.69 -19.00
C GLY A 26 3.86 3.69 -18.05
N ALA A 27 4.59 4.65 -18.53
CA ALA A 27 5.27 5.62 -17.67
C ALA A 27 4.26 6.25 -16.71
N ALA A 28 4.58 6.30 -15.41
CA ALA A 28 3.77 7.00 -14.43
C ALA A 28 3.73 8.50 -14.78
N ASP A 29 2.56 9.12 -14.67
CA ASP A 29 2.41 10.56 -14.91
C ASP A 29 3.10 11.40 -13.85
N GLN A 30 3.15 10.89 -12.62
CA GLN A 30 3.82 11.55 -11.50
C GLN A 30 4.46 10.51 -10.57
N ILE A 31 5.68 10.81 -10.14
CA ILE A 31 6.43 10.03 -9.15
C ILE A 31 6.73 10.93 -7.95
N MET A 32 6.40 10.46 -6.76
CA MET A 32 6.67 11.13 -5.49
C MET A 32 7.48 10.21 -4.58
N THR A 33 8.39 10.78 -3.80
CA THR A 33 9.17 10.08 -2.77
C THR A 33 8.86 10.67 -1.39
N ASN A 34 9.06 9.87 -0.33
CA ASN A 34 8.73 10.26 1.06
C ASN A 34 7.30 10.80 1.19
N VAL A 35 6.37 10.02 0.68
CA VAL A 35 4.97 10.43 0.53
C VAL A 35 4.27 10.45 1.88
N VAL A 36 3.59 11.57 2.13
CA VAL A 36 2.65 11.74 3.23
C VAL A 36 1.40 12.37 2.65
N THR A 37 0.29 11.63 2.66
CA THR A 37 -0.96 12.12 2.06
C THR A 37 -2.18 11.63 2.82
N ASN A 38 -3.30 12.33 2.63
CA ASN A 38 -4.59 11.92 3.15
C ASN A 38 -5.46 11.43 1.98
N LEU A 39 -6.00 10.24 2.11
CA LEU A 39 -7.08 9.78 1.23
C LEU A 39 -8.40 10.29 1.84
N ALA A 40 -8.80 11.49 1.42
CA ALA A 40 -10.05 12.09 1.86
C ALA A 40 -11.21 11.61 0.98
N VAL A 41 -12.38 11.39 1.59
CA VAL A 41 -13.64 11.16 0.90
C VAL A 41 -14.64 12.16 1.46
N ASP A 42 -15.25 12.95 0.57
CA ASP A 42 -16.26 13.96 0.92
C ASP A 42 -15.79 14.96 2.01
N GLY A 43 -14.54 15.44 1.88
CA GLY A 43 -13.95 16.42 2.79
C GLY A 43 -13.64 15.91 4.21
N ARG A 44 -13.92 14.64 4.50
CA ARG A 44 -13.58 14.00 5.78
C ARG A 44 -12.31 13.18 5.65
N ARG A 45 -11.39 13.34 6.60
CA ARG A 45 -10.15 12.56 6.68
C ARG A 45 -10.50 11.11 7.01
N LYS A 46 -10.33 10.19 6.05
CA LYS A 46 -10.66 8.78 6.26
C LYS A 46 -9.43 7.86 6.34
N ASN A 47 -8.34 8.22 5.70
CA ASN A 47 -7.10 7.44 5.75
C ASN A 47 -5.90 8.37 5.62
N TYR A 48 -4.85 8.07 6.37
CA TYR A 48 -3.57 8.76 6.30
C TYR A 48 -2.52 7.78 5.78
N VAL A 49 -1.87 8.12 4.68
CA VAL A 49 -0.90 7.25 4.00
C VAL A 49 0.50 7.82 4.12
N ARG A 50 1.43 6.97 4.52
CA ARG A 50 2.87 7.17 4.38
C ARG A 50 3.41 6.11 3.46
N ALA A 51 4.33 6.48 2.55
CA ALA A 51 5.00 5.54 1.68
C ALA A 51 6.38 6.06 1.29
N ASP A 52 7.30 5.17 0.96
CA ASP A 52 8.60 5.58 0.44
C ASP A 52 8.47 6.21 -0.94
N SER A 53 7.58 5.67 -1.76
CA SER A 53 7.30 6.21 -3.09
C SER A 53 5.84 6.00 -3.47
N ALA A 54 5.31 6.91 -4.30
CA ALA A 54 4.02 6.78 -4.95
C ALA A 54 4.14 7.11 -6.44
N PHE A 55 3.43 6.34 -7.25
CA PHE A 55 3.36 6.44 -8.70
C PHE A 55 1.91 6.67 -9.09
N THR A 56 1.61 7.81 -9.69
CA THR A 56 0.26 8.16 -10.11
C THR A 56 0.09 7.88 -11.61
N TYR A 57 -1.03 7.24 -11.94
CA TYR A 57 -1.45 6.92 -13.30
C TYR A 57 -2.84 7.52 -13.51
N GLN A 58 -2.89 8.71 -14.11
CA GLN A 58 -4.14 9.48 -14.23
C GLN A 58 -5.16 8.79 -15.12
N GLU A 59 -4.74 8.31 -16.29
CA GLU A 59 -5.61 7.60 -17.21
C GLU A 59 -6.19 6.31 -16.58
N ALA A 60 -5.36 5.56 -15.85
CA ALA A 60 -5.78 4.35 -15.15
C ALA A 60 -6.50 4.63 -13.82
N GLN A 61 -6.65 5.91 -13.40
CA GLN A 61 -7.29 6.31 -12.16
C GLN A 61 -6.76 5.57 -10.93
N ARG A 62 -5.44 5.41 -10.84
CA ARG A 62 -4.80 4.66 -9.73
C ARG A 62 -3.53 5.32 -9.23
N VAL A 63 -3.21 5.02 -7.98
CA VAL A 63 -1.93 5.36 -7.33
C VAL A 63 -1.31 4.08 -6.77
N GLU A 64 -0.06 3.83 -7.11
CA GLU A 64 0.71 2.71 -6.59
C GLU A 64 1.67 3.20 -5.51
N PHE A 65 1.75 2.49 -4.39
CA PHE A 65 2.60 2.82 -3.25
C PHE A 65 3.65 1.72 -3.03
N VAL A 66 4.85 2.14 -2.65
CA VAL A 66 5.95 1.24 -2.24
C VAL A 66 6.24 1.45 -0.76
N ARG A 67 6.33 0.35 0.00
CA ARG A 67 6.53 0.33 1.46
C ARG A 67 5.60 1.29 2.17
N MET A 68 4.31 0.97 2.10
CA MET A 68 3.27 1.83 2.65
C MET A 68 2.84 1.46 4.06
N LYS A 69 2.39 2.48 4.76
CA LYS A 69 1.71 2.42 6.05
C LYS A 69 0.48 3.31 5.98
N VAL A 70 -0.68 2.75 6.29
CA VAL A 70 -1.96 3.44 6.18
C VAL A 70 -2.66 3.42 7.53
N THR A 71 -2.92 4.59 8.10
CA THR A 71 -3.79 4.73 9.27
C THR A 71 -5.23 4.89 8.79
N ILE A 72 -6.07 3.98 9.20
CA ILE A 72 -7.51 3.98 8.91
C ILE A 72 -8.24 4.52 10.13
N PHE A 73 -9.11 5.51 9.91
CA PHE A 73 -9.90 6.14 10.97
C PHE A 73 -11.34 5.60 10.97
N ASP A 74 -11.96 5.54 12.14
CA ASP A 74 -13.38 5.23 12.27
C ASP A 74 -14.28 6.41 11.89
N ILE A 75 -15.60 6.24 12.09
CA ILE A 75 -16.58 7.29 11.77
C ILE A 75 -16.47 8.49 12.71
N GLU A 76 -15.92 8.30 13.89
CA GLU A 76 -15.71 9.35 14.91
C GLU A 76 -14.37 10.07 14.71
N GLY A 77 -13.55 9.62 13.74
CA GLY A 77 -12.25 10.19 13.44
C GLY A 77 -11.12 9.68 14.35
N GLN A 78 -11.34 8.56 15.06
CA GLN A 78 -10.31 7.93 15.86
C GLN A 78 -9.56 6.87 15.04
N PRO A 79 -8.26 6.63 15.30
CA PRO A 79 -7.52 5.56 14.65
C PRO A 79 -8.16 4.19 14.94
N ALA A 80 -8.61 3.50 13.91
CA ALA A 80 -9.22 2.18 13.99
C ALA A 80 -8.20 1.07 13.76
N ALA A 81 -7.32 1.25 12.75
CA ALA A 81 -6.26 0.31 12.43
C ALA A 81 -5.09 0.99 11.71
N GLU A 82 -3.94 0.36 11.79
CA GLU A 82 -2.78 0.64 10.95
C GLU A 82 -2.53 -0.57 10.04
N LEU A 83 -2.53 -0.35 8.71
CA LEU A 83 -2.19 -1.34 7.70
C LEU A 83 -0.80 -1.04 7.16
N SER A 84 0.08 -2.04 7.13
CA SER A 84 1.39 -1.95 6.49
C SER A 84 1.57 -3.02 5.43
N ALA A 85 2.24 -2.68 4.32
CA ALA A 85 2.52 -3.60 3.22
C ALA A 85 3.72 -3.12 2.39
N ARG A 86 4.35 -4.05 1.68
CA ARG A 86 5.43 -3.71 0.75
C ARG A 86 4.93 -2.97 -0.48
N ARG A 87 3.72 -3.25 -0.94
CA ARG A 87 3.09 -2.59 -2.11
C ARG A 87 1.61 -2.35 -1.85
N GLY A 88 1.07 -1.29 -2.43
CA GLY A 88 -0.35 -1.00 -2.44
C GLY A 88 -0.77 -0.34 -3.74
N VAL A 89 -2.00 -0.63 -4.16
CA VAL A 89 -2.63 0.01 -5.30
C VAL A 89 -3.95 0.60 -4.84
N TYR A 90 -4.04 1.92 -4.87
CA TYR A 90 -5.29 2.62 -4.63
C TYR A 90 -5.97 2.94 -5.94
N THR A 91 -7.18 2.41 -6.14
CA THR A 91 -8.02 2.71 -7.31
C THR A 91 -9.01 3.81 -6.93
N ILE A 92 -8.91 4.96 -7.59
CA ILE A 92 -9.66 6.17 -7.25
C ILE A 92 -11.16 5.97 -7.50
N GLY A 93 -11.54 5.37 -8.64
CA GLY A 93 -12.92 5.22 -9.04
C GLY A 93 -13.78 4.40 -8.07
N ASN A 94 -13.29 3.27 -7.61
CA ASN A 94 -13.99 2.39 -6.66
C ASN A 94 -13.54 2.55 -5.21
N ARG A 95 -12.58 3.44 -4.95
CA ARG A 95 -12.05 3.76 -3.61
C ARG A 95 -11.51 2.55 -2.85
N THR A 96 -10.89 1.61 -3.54
CA THR A 96 -10.29 0.43 -2.93
C THR A 96 -8.77 0.53 -2.86
N LEU A 97 -8.21 0.01 -1.77
CA LEU A 97 -6.78 -0.17 -1.58
C LEU A 97 -6.45 -1.66 -1.58
N ASP A 98 -5.71 -2.11 -2.56
CA ASP A 98 -5.19 -3.48 -2.66
C ASP A 98 -3.76 -3.51 -2.12
N ALA A 99 -3.56 -4.09 -0.95
CA ALA A 99 -2.29 -4.21 -0.27
C ALA A 99 -1.70 -5.60 -0.49
N ARG A 100 -0.38 -5.67 -0.78
CA ARG A 100 0.33 -6.91 -1.09
C ARG A 100 1.74 -6.94 -0.49
N GLY A 101 2.21 -8.17 -0.24
CA GLY A 101 3.59 -8.42 0.16
C GLY A 101 3.80 -8.25 1.67
N GLY A 102 3.35 -9.24 2.45
CA GLY A 102 3.47 -9.25 3.90
C GLY A 102 2.60 -8.18 4.53
N VAL A 103 1.29 -8.26 4.25
CA VAL A 103 0.31 -7.30 4.78
C VAL A 103 0.05 -7.58 6.25
N VAL A 104 0.15 -6.55 7.07
CA VAL A 104 -0.16 -6.60 8.50
C VAL A 104 -1.12 -5.46 8.83
N VAL A 105 -2.22 -5.79 9.49
CA VAL A 105 -3.16 -4.83 10.07
C VAL A 105 -3.10 -4.96 11.57
N VAL A 106 -2.93 -3.84 12.29
CA VAL A 106 -2.89 -3.81 13.75
C VAL A 106 -3.89 -2.77 14.25
N THR A 107 -4.66 -3.13 15.26
CA THR A 107 -5.59 -2.20 15.93
C THR A 107 -4.95 -1.58 17.18
N PRO A 108 -5.44 -0.43 17.67
CA PRO A 108 -4.96 0.15 18.94
C PRO A 108 -5.14 -0.78 20.14
N ARG A 109 -6.03 -1.77 20.07
CA ARG A 109 -6.23 -2.80 21.11
C ARG A 109 -5.20 -3.91 21.08
N GLY A 110 -4.34 -3.96 20.05
CA GLY A 110 -3.32 -4.98 19.85
C GLY A 110 -3.81 -6.22 19.09
N ASP A 111 -5.04 -6.22 18.57
CA ASP A 111 -5.47 -7.27 17.63
C ASP A 111 -4.70 -7.11 16.32
N SER A 112 -4.28 -8.21 15.71
CA SER A 112 -3.52 -8.18 14.46
C SER A 112 -4.01 -9.20 13.44
N LEU A 113 -3.99 -8.81 12.16
CA LEU A 113 -4.35 -9.64 11.03
C LEU A 113 -3.20 -9.62 10.03
N GLN A 114 -2.70 -10.79 9.66
CA GLN A 114 -1.62 -10.95 8.70
C GLN A 114 -2.10 -11.75 7.50
N SER A 115 -1.70 -11.33 6.29
CA SER A 115 -1.97 -12.05 5.04
C SER A 115 -0.97 -11.65 3.96
N THR A 116 -0.93 -12.39 2.87
CA THR A 116 -0.13 -12.00 1.70
C THR A 116 -0.80 -10.89 0.89
N ARG A 117 -2.13 -10.80 0.95
CA ARG A 117 -2.93 -9.79 0.26
C ARG A 117 -4.18 -9.44 1.06
N ILE A 118 -4.46 -8.15 1.17
CA ILE A 118 -5.69 -7.61 1.79
C ILE A 118 -6.19 -6.45 0.93
N THR A 119 -7.47 -6.48 0.61
CA THR A 119 -8.16 -5.34 -0.03
C THR A 119 -8.98 -4.60 1.03
N TYR A 120 -8.78 -3.29 1.12
CA TYR A 120 -9.61 -2.41 1.92
C TYR A 120 -10.57 -1.63 1.02
N ASP A 121 -11.85 -1.81 1.24
CA ASP A 121 -12.91 -1.04 0.59
C ASP A 121 -13.26 0.16 1.47
N ASN A 122 -12.94 1.35 0.98
CA ASN A 122 -13.12 2.59 1.74
C ASN A 122 -14.61 3.01 1.81
N THR A 123 -15.42 2.57 0.86
CA THR A 123 -16.88 2.85 0.83
C THR A 123 -17.61 1.95 1.82
N LEU A 124 -17.35 0.64 1.76
CA LEU A 124 -17.94 -0.35 2.66
C LEU A 124 -17.25 -0.38 4.03
N ARG A 125 -16.09 0.29 4.16
CA ARG A 125 -15.26 0.26 5.37
C ARG A 125 -14.95 -1.17 5.83
N GLN A 126 -14.47 -1.97 4.91
CA GLN A 126 -14.28 -3.40 5.12
C GLN A 126 -12.96 -3.89 4.56
N PHE A 127 -12.25 -4.69 5.35
CA PHE A 127 -11.15 -5.52 4.87
C PHE A 127 -11.69 -6.81 4.26
N ARG A 128 -11.10 -7.23 3.15
CA ARG A 128 -11.36 -8.52 2.51
C ARG A 128 -10.05 -9.16 2.07
N GLY A 129 -9.98 -10.48 2.17
CA GLY A 129 -8.88 -11.29 1.66
C GLY A 129 -9.39 -12.65 1.20
N ASP A 130 -8.75 -13.19 0.18
CA ASP A 130 -8.98 -14.54 -0.37
C ASP A 130 -7.80 -15.49 -0.10
N SER A 131 -6.72 -14.95 0.42
CA SER A 131 -5.47 -15.63 0.72
C SER A 131 -5.46 -16.22 2.14
N ALA A 132 -4.43 -17.01 2.45
CA ALA A 132 -4.19 -17.48 3.80
C ALA A 132 -4.00 -16.29 4.75
N PHE A 133 -4.52 -16.39 5.96
CA PHE A 133 -4.42 -15.37 6.99
C PHE A 133 -4.11 -15.96 8.36
N VAL A 134 -3.54 -15.12 9.22
CA VAL A 134 -3.40 -15.34 10.66
C VAL A 134 -4.04 -14.16 11.36
N PHE A 135 -5.09 -14.39 12.14
CA PHE A 135 -5.74 -13.38 12.96
C PHE A 135 -5.48 -13.67 14.43
N LYS A 136 -4.85 -12.74 15.14
CA LYS A 136 -4.54 -12.81 16.56
C LYS A 136 -5.33 -11.73 17.29
N ALA A 137 -6.18 -12.14 18.21
CA ALA A 137 -6.91 -11.28 19.13
C ALA A 137 -6.62 -11.68 20.59
N LYS A 138 -7.07 -10.88 21.54
CA LYS A 138 -6.98 -11.22 22.97
C LYS A 138 -7.66 -12.54 23.31
N THR A 139 -8.70 -12.92 22.55
CA THR A 139 -9.48 -14.15 22.70
C THR A 139 -8.83 -15.38 22.11
N GLY A 140 -7.74 -15.24 21.34
CA GLY A 140 -7.04 -16.35 20.72
C GLY A 140 -6.50 -16.07 19.32
N LEU A 141 -6.07 -17.15 18.67
CA LEU A 141 -5.53 -17.19 17.33
C LEU A 141 -6.47 -17.93 16.38
N ILE A 142 -6.71 -17.35 15.22
CA ILE A 142 -7.51 -17.98 14.14
C ILE A 142 -6.65 -17.97 12.87
N GLU A 143 -6.54 -19.11 12.24
CA GLU A 143 -5.87 -19.27 10.94
C GLU A 143 -6.84 -19.82 9.91
N GLY A 144 -6.69 -19.42 8.67
CA GLY A 144 -7.56 -19.89 7.60
C GLY A 144 -7.25 -19.29 6.25
N LYS A 145 -8.22 -19.41 5.35
CA LYS A 145 -8.15 -18.83 4.00
C LYS A 145 -9.44 -18.08 3.71
N GLY A 146 -9.28 -16.83 3.27
CA GLY A 146 -10.40 -15.93 3.02
C GLY A 146 -11.00 -15.36 4.30
N PHE A 147 -11.34 -14.09 4.28
CA PHE A 147 -11.98 -13.41 5.40
C PHE A 147 -12.64 -12.10 4.95
N THR A 148 -13.53 -11.60 5.81
CA THR A 148 -13.98 -10.22 5.84
C THR A 148 -13.90 -9.69 7.27
N ALA A 149 -13.60 -8.37 7.42
CA ALA A 149 -13.51 -7.74 8.73
C ALA A 149 -13.79 -6.24 8.65
N ASP A 150 -14.33 -5.68 9.71
CA ASP A 150 -14.39 -4.23 9.88
C ASP A 150 -12.99 -3.65 10.22
N PRO A 151 -12.78 -2.32 10.11
CA PRO A 151 -11.48 -1.71 10.40
C PRO A 151 -10.98 -1.97 11.82
N ASN A 152 -11.87 -2.09 12.80
CA ASN A 152 -11.53 -2.36 14.19
C ASN A 152 -11.25 -3.85 14.48
N LEU A 153 -11.34 -4.73 13.48
CA LEU A 153 -11.23 -6.19 13.60
C LEU A 153 -12.17 -6.81 14.65
N ARG A 154 -13.30 -6.14 14.96
CA ARG A 154 -14.30 -6.64 15.92
C ARG A 154 -15.25 -7.63 15.29
N ASN A 155 -15.63 -7.39 14.04
CA ASN A 155 -16.51 -8.25 13.24
C ASN A 155 -15.65 -9.02 12.22
N PHE A 156 -14.83 -9.94 12.71
CA PHE A 156 -14.01 -10.80 11.88
C PHE A 156 -14.77 -12.06 11.48
N VAL A 157 -14.96 -12.25 10.18
CA VAL A 157 -15.64 -13.42 9.61
C VAL A 157 -14.65 -14.18 8.75
N PRO A 158 -14.19 -15.38 9.17
CA PRO A 158 -13.35 -16.22 8.33
C PRO A 158 -14.14 -16.75 7.14
N GLY A 159 -13.47 -16.90 5.99
CA GLY A 159 -14.03 -17.55 4.82
C GLY A 159 -14.39 -19.01 5.15
N ARG A 160 -15.41 -19.55 4.47
CA ARG A 160 -15.78 -20.95 4.64
C ARG A 160 -14.62 -21.86 4.27
N LYS A 161 -14.22 -22.78 5.15
CA LYS A 161 -13.42 -23.93 4.75
C LYS A 161 -14.22 -24.64 3.65
N ARG A 162 -13.67 -24.71 2.42
CA ARG A 162 -14.19 -25.69 1.47
C ARG A 162 -13.93 -27.08 2.05
N PRO A 163 -14.94 -27.99 2.06
CA PRO A 163 -14.75 -29.36 2.45
C PRO A 163 -13.73 -30.07 1.57
#